data_00d1864d7dbd31fc0babe18c5e4cd531
#
_entry.id   00d1864d7dbd31fc0babe18c5e4cd531
#
_cell.length_a   1.000
_cell.length_b   1.000
_cell.length_c   1.000
_cell.angle_alpha   90.00
_cell.angle_beta   90.00
_cell.angle_gamma   90.00
#
_symmetry.space_group_name_H-M   'P 1'
#
loop_
_entity.id
_entity.type
_entity.pdbx_description
1 polymer ?
#
loop_
_entity_poly.entity_id
_entity_poly.type
_entity_poly.pdbx_seq_one_letter_code
_entity_poly.pdbx_strand_id
1 'polypeptide(L)'
;MGRPTDIVLYQAEWCPYCARVRSKLTDLLLDHKVVNVPRAHSERSEVQAVSGQTSIPVLVDGDVVLDDDDTIIPYLEKTYGAGVRT
;
A
#
# COMPACT_ATOMS: atom_id res chain seq x y z
N MET A 1 -18.09 6.79 -3.51
CA MET A 1 -18.02 5.32 -3.65
C MET A 1 -16.64 4.92 -4.10
N GLY A 2 -16.08 3.92 -3.46
CA GLY A 2 -14.77 3.43 -3.82
C GLY A 2 -14.76 2.58 -5.07
N ARG A 3 -13.60 2.46 -5.66
CA ARG A 3 -13.36 1.57 -6.80
C ARG A 3 -12.75 0.28 -6.27
N PRO A 4 -13.38 -0.89 -6.49
CA PRO A 4 -12.81 -2.15 -5.99
C PRO A 4 -11.50 -2.47 -6.70
N THR A 5 -10.53 -2.98 -5.95
CA THR A 5 -9.23 -3.39 -6.47
C THR A 5 -8.78 -4.67 -5.78
N ASP A 6 -7.68 -5.25 -6.26
CA ASP A 6 -7.02 -6.37 -5.60
C ASP A 6 -5.88 -5.91 -4.70
N ILE A 7 -5.79 -4.61 -4.43
CA ILE A 7 -4.68 -4.06 -3.66
C ILE A 7 -4.73 -4.52 -2.21
N VAL A 8 -3.57 -4.93 -1.71
CA VAL A 8 -3.34 -5.22 -0.29
C VAL A 8 -2.23 -4.30 0.18
N LEU A 9 -2.50 -3.57 1.26
CA LEU A 9 -1.53 -2.66 1.85
C LEU A 9 -1.09 -3.21 3.20
N TYR A 10 0.18 -3.54 3.33
CA TYR A 10 0.79 -3.92 4.60
C TYR A 10 1.30 -2.65 5.26
N GLN A 11 0.78 -2.35 6.45
CA GLN A 11 1.00 -1.04 7.02
C GLN A 11 0.82 -1.03 8.54
N ALA A 12 1.09 0.13 9.15
CA ALA A 12 0.74 0.38 10.54
C ALA A 12 0.18 1.80 10.62
N GLU A 13 -0.76 1.99 11.53
CA GLU A 13 -1.45 3.27 11.63
C GLU A 13 -0.52 4.40 12.05
N TRP A 14 0.47 4.08 12.89
CA TRP A 14 1.43 5.06 13.40
C TRP A 14 2.58 5.37 12.41
N CYS A 15 2.65 4.68 11.28
CA CYS A 15 3.72 4.85 10.30
C CYS A 15 3.43 6.04 9.39
N PRO A 16 4.27 7.09 9.37
CA PRO A 16 4.01 8.26 8.53
C PRO A 16 4.13 7.98 7.04
N TYR A 17 5.00 7.06 6.64
CA TYR A 17 5.13 6.69 5.23
C TYR A 17 3.91 5.91 4.76
N CYS A 18 3.35 5.08 5.64
CA CYS A 18 2.10 4.38 5.36
C CYS A 18 0.94 5.37 5.20
N ALA A 19 0.94 6.43 6.01
CA ALA A 19 -0.10 7.46 5.94
C ALA A 19 -0.13 8.14 4.57
N ARG A 20 1.04 8.38 3.96
CA ARG A 20 1.11 8.95 2.62
C ARG A 20 0.41 8.05 1.60
N VAL A 21 0.66 6.75 1.70
CA VAL A 21 0.05 5.77 0.78
C VAL A 21 -1.46 5.70 1.01
N ARG A 22 -1.89 5.66 2.27
CA ARG A 22 -3.33 5.64 2.59
C ARG A 22 -4.05 6.86 2.02
N SER A 23 -3.44 8.04 2.16
CA SER A 23 -4.01 9.27 1.62
C SER A 23 -4.16 9.18 0.11
N LYS A 24 -3.15 8.65 -0.58
CA LYS A 24 -3.21 8.51 -2.03
C LYS A 24 -4.30 7.53 -2.45
N LEU A 25 -4.42 6.42 -1.75
CA LEU A 25 -5.48 5.45 -2.03
C LEU A 25 -6.86 6.09 -1.87
N THR A 26 -7.04 6.90 -0.84
CA THR A 26 -8.29 7.63 -0.62
C THR A 26 -8.54 8.65 -1.72
N ASP A 27 -7.53 9.43 -2.09
CA ASP A 27 -7.66 10.44 -3.14
C ASP A 27 -8.09 9.82 -4.47
N LEU A 28 -7.63 8.62 -4.76
CA LEU A 28 -7.97 7.91 -5.99
C LEU A 28 -9.22 7.03 -5.84
N LEU A 29 -9.84 7.05 -4.66
CA LEU A 29 -11.06 6.28 -4.35
C LEU A 29 -10.85 4.77 -4.55
N LEU A 30 -9.68 4.26 -4.17
CA LEU A 30 -9.34 2.84 -4.34
C LEU A 30 -9.66 2.07 -3.07
N ASP A 31 -10.63 1.17 -3.16
CA ASP A 31 -10.90 0.24 -2.06
C ASP A 31 -9.78 -0.81 -2.03
N HIS A 32 -9.35 -1.16 -0.85
CA HIS A 32 -8.22 -2.07 -0.70
C HIS A 32 -8.30 -2.80 0.64
N LYS A 33 -7.55 -3.90 0.71
CA LYS A 33 -7.40 -4.63 1.97
C LYS A 33 -6.20 -4.05 2.73
N VAL A 34 -6.37 -3.90 4.03
CA VAL A 34 -5.29 -3.44 4.91
C VAL A 34 -4.86 -4.61 5.79
N VAL A 35 -3.56 -4.84 5.85
CA VAL A 35 -2.97 -5.80 6.78
C VAL A 35 -2.07 -5.01 7.73
N ASN A 36 -2.43 -4.99 9.00
CA ASN A 36 -1.64 -4.31 10.02
C ASN A 36 -0.50 -5.22 10.48
N VAL A 37 0.70 -4.66 10.55
CA VAL A 37 1.88 -5.45 10.89
C VAL A 37 2.36 -5.12 12.30
N PRO A 38 3.08 -6.07 12.95
CA PRO A 38 3.64 -5.81 14.26
C PRO A 38 4.69 -4.71 14.25
N ARG A 39 4.92 -4.09 15.41
CA ARG A 39 5.92 -3.05 15.53
C ARG A 39 7.34 -3.60 15.34
N ALA A 40 7.61 -4.79 15.86
CA ALA A 40 8.93 -5.41 15.74
C ALA A 40 9.14 -5.99 14.34
N HIS A 41 10.22 -5.56 13.68
CA HIS A 41 10.55 -6.05 12.33
C HIS A 41 10.69 -7.57 12.28
N SER A 42 11.26 -8.16 13.33
CA SER A 42 11.48 -9.60 13.39
C SER A 42 10.17 -10.41 13.38
N GLU A 43 9.04 -9.77 13.65
CA GLU A 43 7.73 -10.43 13.70
C GLU A 43 6.91 -10.20 12.44
N ARG A 44 7.48 -9.53 11.43
CA ARG A 44 6.77 -9.18 10.19
C ARG A 44 6.98 -10.27 9.13
N SER A 45 6.60 -11.50 9.47
CA SER A 45 6.82 -12.64 8.58
C SER A 45 6.04 -12.54 7.26
N GLU A 46 4.84 -11.97 7.29
CA GLU A 46 4.07 -11.80 6.06
C GLU A 46 4.72 -10.79 5.12
N VAL A 47 5.25 -9.68 5.66
CA VAL A 47 5.94 -8.68 4.87
C VAL A 47 7.18 -9.29 4.24
N GLN A 48 7.94 -10.05 5.02
CA GLN A 48 9.12 -10.74 4.53
C GLN A 48 8.78 -11.71 3.41
N ALA A 49 7.68 -12.45 3.57
CA ALA A 49 7.27 -13.44 2.58
C ALA A 49 6.89 -12.81 1.24
N VAL A 50 6.21 -11.66 1.26
CA VAL A 50 5.72 -11.04 0.02
C VAL A 50 6.73 -10.11 -0.62
N SER A 51 7.63 -9.48 0.16
CA SER A 51 8.51 -8.44 -0.37
C SER A 51 10.01 -8.73 -0.21
N GLY A 52 10.36 -9.74 0.58
CA GLY A 52 11.77 -10.09 0.81
C GLY A 52 12.45 -9.19 1.82
N GLN A 53 11.72 -8.28 2.47
CA GLN A 53 12.28 -7.39 3.49
C GLN A 53 11.18 -7.10 4.52
N THR A 54 11.44 -6.30 5.55
CA THR A 54 10.51 -6.13 6.68
C THR A 54 10.04 -4.71 6.90
N SER A 55 10.40 -3.77 6.03
CA SER A 55 9.95 -2.39 6.14
C SER A 55 8.54 -2.23 5.57
N ILE A 56 7.81 -1.23 6.05
CA ILE A 56 6.50 -0.86 5.54
C ILE A 56 6.53 0.60 5.11
N PRO A 57 5.65 1.03 4.19
CA PRO A 57 4.53 0.29 3.59
C PRO A 57 4.98 -0.69 2.53
N VAL A 58 4.19 -1.75 2.35
CA VAL A 58 4.32 -2.66 1.21
C VAL A 58 2.96 -2.74 0.54
N LEU A 59 2.91 -2.53 -0.76
CA LEU A 59 1.68 -2.61 -1.54
C LEU A 59 1.79 -3.76 -2.53
N VAL A 60 0.77 -4.61 -2.52
CA VAL A 60 0.65 -5.69 -3.48
C VAL A 60 -0.58 -5.42 -4.34
N ASP A 61 -0.41 -5.46 -5.66
CA ASP A 61 -1.51 -5.28 -6.60
C ASP A 61 -1.37 -6.35 -7.68
N GLY A 62 -2.06 -7.48 -7.48
CA GLY A 62 -1.88 -8.63 -8.35
C GLY A 62 -0.44 -9.15 -8.25
N ASP A 63 0.29 -9.09 -9.36
CA ASP A 63 1.68 -9.53 -9.42
C ASP A 63 2.68 -8.44 -9.05
N VAL A 64 2.21 -7.21 -8.85
CA VAL A 64 3.08 -6.07 -8.54
C VAL A 64 3.29 -6.00 -7.04
N VAL A 65 4.55 -5.93 -6.61
CA VAL A 65 4.91 -5.76 -5.19
C VAL A 65 5.85 -4.57 -5.09
N LEU A 66 5.46 -3.57 -4.32
CA LEU A 66 6.23 -2.34 -4.12
C LEU A 66 6.40 -2.12 -2.63
N ASP A 67 7.62 -1.76 -2.19
CA ASP A 67 7.95 -1.68 -0.77
C ASP A 67 8.41 -0.31 -0.31
N ASP A 68 8.07 0.73 -1.06
CA ASP A 68 8.53 2.09 -0.74
C ASP A 68 7.44 3.08 -1.13
N ASP A 69 7.11 4.01 -0.22
CA ASP A 69 6.06 5.00 -0.50
C ASP A 69 6.40 5.85 -1.71
N ASP A 70 7.67 6.18 -1.92
CA ASP A 70 8.10 6.97 -3.08
C ASP A 70 7.94 6.23 -4.40
N THR A 71 7.87 4.90 -4.37
CA THR A 71 7.61 4.07 -5.54
C THR A 71 6.11 3.78 -5.68
N ILE A 72 5.44 3.56 -4.56
CA ILE A 72 4.01 3.20 -4.53
C ILE A 72 3.15 4.34 -5.07
N ILE A 73 3.40 5.57 -4.61
CA ILE A 73 2.54 6.70 -4.94
C ILE A 73 2.53 6.99 -6.45
N PRO A 74 3.67 7.09 -7.14
CA PRO A 74 3.65 7.26 -8.59
C PRO A 74 3.01 6.09 -9.32
N TYR A 75 3.20 4.86 -8.84
CA TYR A 75 2.55 3.70 -9.42
C TYR A 75 1.03 3.84 -9.37
N LEU A 76 0.49 4.23 -8.22
CA LEU A 76 -0.95 4.39 -8.07
C LEU A 76 -1.48 5.48 -8.98
N GLU A 77 -0.78 6.61 -9.06
CA GLU A 77 -1.19 7.70 -9.92
C GLU A 77 -1.19 7.29 -11.39
N LYS A 78 -0.15 6.61 -11.83
CA LYS A 78 -0.03 6.18 -13.21
C LYS A 78 -1.08 5.13 -13.57
N THR A 79 -1.33 4.19 -12.66
CA THR A 79 -2.18 3.04 -12.94
C THR A 79 -3.67 3.40 -12.81
N TYR A 80 -4.03 4.24 -11.83
CA TYR A 80 -5.42 4.48 -11.48
C TYR A 80 -5.84 5.95 -11.59
N GLY A 81 -4.89 6.87 -11.74
CA GLY A 81 -5.19 8.29 -11.68
C GLY A 81 -6.15 8.77 -12.75
N ALA A 82 -6.07 8.20 -13.95
CA ALA A 82 -6.90 8.61 -15.06
C ALA A 82 -8.40 8.33 -14.84
N GLY A 83 -8.72 7.42 -13.91
CA GLY A 83 -10.09 7.08 -13.60
C GLY A 83 -10.78 8.03 -12.63
N VAL A 84 -10.05 8.98 -12.04
CA VAL A 84 -10.58 9.90 -11.05
C VAL A 84 -10.47 11.32 -11.56
N ARG A 85 -11.62 12.00 -11.64
CA ARG A 85 -11.66 13.42 -12.02
C ARG A 85 -12.60 14.13 -11.08
N THR A 86 -12.10 15.15 -10.47
CA THR A 86 -12.89 15.96 -9.54
C THR A 86 -13.13 17.34 -10.10
#